data_399e0994444818cf6693949e8c901b66
#
_entry.id   399e0994444818cf6693949e8c901b66
#
_cell.length_a   1.000
_cell.length_b   1.000
_cell.length_c   1.000
_cell.angle_alpha   90.00
_cell.angle_beta   90.00
_cell.angle_gamma   90.00
#
_symmetry.space_group_name_H-M   'P 1'
#
loop_
_entity.id
_entity.type
_entity.pdbx_description
1 polymer ?
#
loop_
_entity_poly.entity_id
_entity_poly.type
_entity_poly.pdbx_seq_one_letter_code
_entity_poly.pdbx_strand_id
1 'polypeptide(L)'
;MIYTVTFNPSLDYIVSVDDFKLGLTNRTSSELMLPGGKGINVSTVLMNLGIENTALGFTAGFVGKEIIRRLHEMGVKSEFIQISEGVSRINLNCLLYTSDAADEL
;
A
#
# COMPACT_ATOMS: atom_id res chain seq x y z
N MET A 1 -5.45 -4.49 24.87
CA MET A 1 -5.84 -4.21 23.47
C MET A 1 -4.94 -3.14 22.88
N ILE A 2 -4.42 -3.38 21.71
CA ILE A 2 -3.54 -2.44 21.03
C ILE A 2 -4.26 -1.84 19.83
N TYR A 3 -4.18 -0.53 19.70
CA TYR A 3 -4.71 0.18 18.53
C TYR A 3 -3.58 0.91 17.84
N THR A 4 -3.56 0.84 16.51
CA THR A 4 -2.68 1.67 15.71
C THR A 4 -3.53 2.72 15.02
N VAL A 5 -2.95 3.88 14.74
CA VAL A 5 -3.69 4.96 14.10
C VAL A 5 -2.93 5.41 12.85
N THR A 6 -3.63 5.41 11.72
CA THR A 6 -3.11 5.92 10.46
C THR A 6 -4.15 6.89 9.91
N PHE A 7 -3.90 8.20 10.07
CA PHE A 7 -4.87 9.19 9.63
C PHE A 7 -5.12 9.17 8.13
N ASN A 8 -4.09 8.93 7.36
CA ASN A 8 -4.19 8.96 5.90
C ASN A 8 -3.52 7.73 5.28
N PRO A 9 -4.16 6.57 5.37
CA PRO A 9 -3.62 5.37 4.77
C PRO A 9 -3.57 5.49 3.25
N SER A 10 -2.77 4.66 2.63
CA SER A 10 -2.58 4.66 1.19
C SER A 10 -2.71 3.27 0.62
N LEU A 11 -2.97 3.22 -0.68
CA LEU A 11 -2.82 2.01 -1.46
C LEU A 11 -1.48 2.16 -2.18
N ASP A 12 -0.52 1.33 -1.81
CA ASP A 12 0.82 1.40 -2.40
C ASP A 12 0.86 0.47 -3.60
N TYR A 13 1.10 1.07 -4.77
CA TYR A 13 1.17 0.33 -6.02
C TYR A 13 2.63 0.28 -6.44
N ILE A 14 3.23 -0.90 -6.35
CA ILE A 14 4.63 -1.11 -6.66
C ILE A 14 4.71 -1.84 -8.00
N VAL A 15 5.34 -1.21 -8.98
CA VAL A 15 5.48 -1.79 -10.31
C VAL A 15 6.95 -1.94 -10.65
N SER A 16 7.27 -2.97 -11.41
CA SER A 16 8.62 -3.18 -11.92
C SER A 16 8.60 -3.14 -13.43
N VAL A 17 9.59 -2.49 -14.02
CA VAL A 17 9.74 -2.40 -15.47
C VAL A 17 11.13 -2.88 -15.81
N ASP A 18 11.22 -4.00 -16.55
CA ASP A 18 12.49 -4.52 -17.02
C ASP A 18 12.86 -3.81 -18.30
N ASP A 19 14.15 -3.56 -18.48
CA ASP A 19 14.68 -2.96 -19.69
C ASP A 19 13.97 -1.65 -20.05
N PHE A 20 13.89 -0.77 -19.09
CA PHE A 20 13.23 0.53 -19.24
C PHE A 20 13.91 1.37 -20.33
N LYS A 21 13.10 1.96 -21.21
CA LYS A 21 13.57 2.82 -22.30
C LYS A 21 12.82 4.13 -22.31
N LEU A 22 13.55 5.23 -22.25
CA LEU A 22 12.95 6.56 -22.29
C LEU A 22 12.28 6.82 -23.64
N GLY A 23 11.19 7.56 -23.58
CA GLY A 23 10.48 7.98 -24.79
C GLY A 23 9.66 6.91 -25.45
N LEU A 24 9.58 5.73 -24.87
CA LEU A 24 8.82 4.61 -25.40
C LEU A 24 7.79 4.14 -24.38
N THR A 25 6.79 3.42 -24.86
CA THR A 25 5.86 2.75 -23.97
C THR A 25 6.55 1.56 -23.35
N ASN A 26 6.52 1.51 -22.01
CA ASN A 26 7.12 0.42 -21.25
C ASN A 26 6.01 -0.37 -20.57
N ARG A 27 6.15 -1.69 -20.57
CA ARG A 27 5.19 -2.54 -19.89
C ARG A 27 5.77 -3.02 -18.57
N THR A 28 4.90 -3.16 -17.58
CA THR A 28 5.33 -3.64 -16.28
C THR A 28 5.61 -5.14 -16.35
N SER A 29 6.68 -5.56 -15.69
CA SER A 29 7.02 -6.98 -15.58
C SER A 29 6.37 -7.59 -14.34
N SER A 30 6.13 -6.80 -13.31
CA SER A 30 5.42 -7.24 -12.13
C SER A 30 4.71 -6.08 -11.47
N GLU A 31 3.66 -6.40 -10.72
CA GLU A 31 2.86 -5.41 -10.02
C GLU A 31 2.47 -5.97 -8.66
N LEU A 32 2.47 -5.09 -7.67
CA LEU A 32 2.09 -5.45 -6.31
C LEU A 32 1.34 -4.28 -5.68
N MET A 33 0.20 -4.55 -5.08
CA MET A 33 -0.57 -3.55 -4.36
C MET A 33 -0.67 -3.93 -2.90
N LEU A 34 -0.34 -2.99 -2.03
CA LEU A 34 -0.36 -3.20 -0.58
C LEU A 34 -0.99 -2.01 0.12
N PRO A 35 -1.77 -2.26 1.18
CA PRO A 35 -2.19 -1.15 2.04
C PRO A 35 -0.96 -0.57 2.73
N GLY A 36 -0.87 0.74 2.84
CA GLY A 36 0.28 1.40 3.41
C GLY A 36 -0.08 2.42 4.46
N GLY A 37 0.94 2.80 5.20
CA GLY A 37 0.85 3.73 6.32
C GLY A 37 1.59 3.14 7.51
N LYS A 38 2.22 4.00 8.31
CA LYS A 38 3.06 3.50 9.42
C LYS A 38 2.26 2.67 10.41
N GLY A 39 1.07 3.14 10.79
CA GLY A 39 0.23 2.40 11.73
C GLY A 39 -0.23 1.07 11.15
N ILE A 40 -0.59 1.06 9.88
CA ILE A 40 -0.99 -0.17 9.20
C ILE A 40 0.16 -1.17 9.16
N ASN A 41 1.37 -0.68 8.90
CA ASN A 41 2.55 -1.54 8.89
C ASN A 41 2.79 -2.15 10.27
N VAL A 42 2.62 -1.37 11.32
CA VAL A 42 2.74 -1.87 12.69
C VAL A 42 1.67 -2.92 12.97
N SER A 43 0.43 -2.66 12.58
CA SER A 43 -0.66 -3.64 12.77
C SER A 43 -0.37 -4.95 12.05
N THR A 44 0.18 -4.87 10.85
CA THR A 44 0.53 -6.06 10.07
C THR A 44 1.61 -6.88 10.79
N VAL A 45 2.65 -6.20 11.30
CA VAL A 45 3.72 -6.89 12.05
C VAL A 45 3.17 -7.52 13.31
N LEU A 46 2.33 -6.80 14.05
CA LEU A 46 1.73 -7.35 15.27
C LEU A 46 0.88 -8.57 14.97
N MET A 47 0.09 -8.51 13.91
CA MET A 47 -0.73 -9.64 13.49
C MET A 47 0.16 -10.85 13.17
N ASN A 48 1.24 -10.64 12.46
CA ASN A 48 2.17 -11.72 12.11
C ASN A 48 2.84 -12.32 13.35
N LEU A 49 2.99 -11.54 14.41
CA LEU A 49 3.53 -12.00 15.68
C LEU A 49 2.47 -12.64 16.59
N GLY A 50 1.23 -12.71 16.12
CA GLY A 50 0.15 -13.28 16.91
C GLY A 50 -0.39 -12.34 18.00
N ILE A 51 -0.10 -11.05 17.90
CA ILE A 51 -0.53 -10.06 18.88
C ILE A 51 -1.80 -9.38 18.38
N GLU A 52 -2.88 -9.51 19.14
CA GLU A 52 -4.14 -8.92 18.75
C GLU A 52 -4.08 -7.40 18.77
N ASN A 53 -4.58 -6.77 17.70
CA ASN A 53 -4.59 -5.33 17.57
C ASN A 53 -5.63 -4.93 16.53
N THR A 54 -5.95 -3.63 16.50
CA THR A 54 -6.90 -3.08 15.55
C THR A 54 -6.35 -1.80 14.95
N ALA A 55 -6.37 -1.70 13.64
CA ALA A 55 -5.92 -0.52 12.92
C ALA A 55 -7.08 0.47 12.78
N LEU A 56 -6.84 1.71 13.15
CA LEU A 56 -7.82 2.80 13.07
C LEU A 56 -7.31 3.87 12.11
N GLY A 57 -8.22 4.62 11.54
CA GLY A 57 -7.87 5.72 10.65
C GLY A 57 -9.06 6.18 9.84
N PHE A 58 -8.78 6.95 8.79
CA PHE A 58 -9.81 7.48 7.90
C PHE A 58 -9.57 6.95 6.49
N THR A 59 -10.66 6.59 5.82
CA THR A 59 -10.60 6.14 4.43
C THR A 59 -11.66 6.88 3.63
N ALA A 60 -11.46 6.98 2.32
CA ALA A 60 -12.38 7.67 1.44
C ALA A 60 -12.39 7.03 0.07
N GLY A 61 -13.56 7.02 -0.56
CA GLY A 61 -13.73 6.61 -1.95
C GLY A 61 -13.36 5.16 -2.24
N PHE A 62 -13.18 4.88 -3.52
CA PHE A 62 -12.91 3.51 -3.95
C PHE A 62 -11.55 3.00 -3.48
N VAL A 63 -10.57 3.88 -3.37
CA VAL A 63 -9.24 3.49 -2.87
C VAL A 63 -9.33 3.09 -1.40
N GLY A 64 -10.10 3.84 -0.61
CA GLY A 64 -10.31 3.49 0.79
C GLY A 64 -10.95 2.13 0.97
N LYS A 65 -11.94 1.82 0.13
CA LYS A 65 -12.60 0.51 0.18
C LYS A 65 -11.63 -0.61 -0.17
N GLU A 66 -10.76 -0.37 -1.14
CA GLU A 66 -9.77 -1.36 -1.53
C GLU A 66 -8.73 -1.58 -0.43
N ILE A 67 -8.32 -0.53 0.27
CA ILE A 67 -7.41 -0.65 1.41
C ILE A 67 -8.04 -1.57 2.48
N ILE A 68 -9.29 -1.31 2.81
CA ILE A 68 -10.00 -2.12 3.82
C ILE A 68 -10.11 -3.57 3.37
N ARG A 69 -10.45 -3.79 2.11
CA ARG A 69 -10.60 -5.13 1.57
C ARG A 69 -9.29 -5.91 1.68
N ARG A 70 -8.18 -5.28 1.31
CA ARG A 70 -6.88 -5.94 1.34
C ARG A 70 -6.42 -6.24 2.76
N LEU A 71 -6.66 -5.31 3.69
CA LEU A 71 -6.36 -5.55 5.10
C LEU A 71 -7.16 -6.75 5.63
N HIS A 72 -8.43 -6.82 5.27
CA HIS A 72 -9.27 -7.95 5.68
C HIS A 72 -8.72 -9.27 5.15
N GLU A 73 -8.32 -9.32 3.87
CA GLU A 73 -7.75 -10.51 3.28
C GLU A 73 -6.44 -10.93 3.94
N MET A 74 -5.67 -9.94 4.40
CA MET A 74 -4.40 -10.21 5.11
C MET A 74 -4.62 -10.68 6.54
N GLY A 75 -5.82 -10.56 7.05
CA GLY A 75 -6.11 -10.93 8.43
C GLY A 75 -5.91 -9.80 9.44
N VAL A 76 -5.73 -8.58 8.96
CA VAL A 76 -5.55 -7.42 9.84
C VAL A 76 -6.92 -6.86 10.19
N LYS A 77 -7.21 -6.74 11.49
CA LYS A 77 -8.44 -6.11 11.96
C LYS A 77 -8.36 -4.61 11.77
N SER A 78 -9.41 -4.02 11.24
CA SER A 78 -9.46 -2.58 11.03
C SER A 78 -10.85 -2.04 11.33
N GLU A 79 -10.89 -0.80 11.82
CA GLU A 79 -12.14 -0.08 12.03
C GLU A 79 -11.88 1.35 11.59
N PHE A 80 -11.99 1.58 10.29
CA PHE A 80 -11.76 2.89 9.70
C PHE A 80 -13.06 3.69 9.64
N ILE A 81 -12.93 5.00 9.83
CA ILE A 81 -14.02 5.94 9.60
C ILE A 81 -13.99 6.29 8.11
N GLN A 82 -15.09 6.01 7.42
CA GLN A 82 -15.18 6.33 6.00
C GLN A 82 -15.67 7.76 5.84
N ILE A 83 -14.87 8.56 5.13
CA ILE A 83 -15.20 9.96 4.87
C ILE A 83 -16.01 10.02 3.59
N SER A 84 -17.05 10.86 3.58
CA SER A 84 -17.98 10.93 2.45
C SER A 84 -17.41 11.63 1.22
N GLU A 85 -16.35 12.40 1.37
CA GLU A 85 -15.75 13.13 0.26
C GLU A 85 -14.30 12.75 0.08
N GLY A 86 -13.84 12.85 -1.16
CA GLY A 86 -12.45 12.59 -1.48
C GLY A 86 -12.14 11.14 -1.76
N VAL A 87 -10.88 10.85 -1.88
CA VAL A 87 -10.37 9.52 -2.19
C VAL A 87 -9.08 9.32 -1.41
N SER A 88 -8.94 8.17 -0.77
CA SER A 88 -7.67 7.81 -0.12
C SER A 88 -6.56 7.80 -1.17
N ARG A 89 -5.35 8.05 -0.74
CA ARG A 89 -4.24 8.25 -1.68
C ARG A 89 -3.70 6.94 -2.22
N ILE A 90 -3.13 7.06 -3.41
CA ILE A 90 -2.37 5.98 -4.04
C ILE A 90 -0.92 6.45 -4.11
N ASN A 91 0.00 5.61 -3.65
CA ASN A 91 1.43 5.86 -3.83
C ASN A 91 1.92 4.92 -4.92
N LEU A 92 2.51 5.49 -5.95
CA LEU A 92 3.07 4.71 -7.04
C LEU A 92 4.58 4.65 -6.88
N ASN A 93 5.10 3.45 -6.75
CA ASN A 93 6.53 3.20 -6.69
C ASN A 93 6.93 2.41 -7.91
N CYS A 94 7.78 2.98 -8.74
CA CYS A 94 8.19 2.36 -9.98
C CYS A 94 9.66 1.95 -9.87
N LEU A 95 9.91 0.64 -9.98
CA LEU A 95 11.27 0.10 -9.97
C LEU A 95 11.69 -0.10 -11.42
N LEU A 96 12.69 0.66 -11.84
CA LEU A 96 13.15 0.64 -13.22
C LEU A 96 14.45 -0.13 -13.31
N TYR A 97 14.47 -1.12 -14.18
CA TYR A 97 15.66 -1.91 -14.41
C TYR A 97 16.10 -1.68 -15.86
N THR A 98 17.38 -1.37 -16.04
CA THR A 98 17.94 -1.15 -17.38
C THR A 98 19.10 -2.09 -17.57
N SER A 99 19.59 -2.16 -18.83
CA SER A 99 20.75 -2.98 -19.14
C SER A 99 21.99 -2.47 -18.44
N ASP A 100 22.01 -1.19 -18.05
CA ASP A 100 23.11 -0.58 -17.32
C ASP A 100 22.77 -0.40 -15.84
N ALA A 101 22.05 -1.32 -15.29
CA ALA A 101 21.58 -1.20 -13.92
C ALA A 101 22.72 -1.02 -12.91
N ALA A 102 23.89 -1.49 -13.20
CA ALA A 102 25.04 -1.33 -12.33
C ALA A 102 25.52 0.11 -12.24
N ASP A 103 25.14 0.93 -13.18
CA ASP A 103 25.57 2.32 -13.19
C ASP A 103 24.71 3.22 -12.35
N GLU A 104 23.60 2.73 -11.91
CA GLU A 104 22.71 3.58 -11.19
C GLU A 104 22.99 3.61 -9.75
N LEU A 105 22.61 4.62 -9.13
CA LEU A 105 22.52 4.68 -7.69
C LEU A 105 23.83 4.58 -6.99
#